data_495ccfe3bc122dc1ff54d75ba2e9e923
#
_entry.id   495ccfe3bc122dc1ff54d75ba2e9e923
#
_cell.length_a   1.000
_cell.length_b   1.000
_cell.length_c   1.000
_cell.angle_alpha   90.00
_cell.angle_beta   90.00
_cell.angle_gamma   90.00
#
_symmetry.space_group_name_H-M   'P 1'
#
loop_
_entity.id
_entity.type
_entity.pdbx_description
1 polymer ?
#
loop_
_entity_poly.entity_id
_entity_poly.type
_entity_poly.pdbx_seq_one_letter_code
_entity_poly.pdbx_strand_id
1 'polypeptide(L)'
;MEPKKPLTSYTDAATKLKTVKEKWQHDQKANEWNWIKTFKDQMDFSLGFATCEKNAWIIRTLVNRKERFKFKTCKNIVLVGSGFYPYSLFDVYKQYEHINLIGIDYDENCVKISQLLLDSANINDRIKVIHANGIEFDYGFLGHEDLVFLSVDIEKRNEIYSRVIQTSKASVYVCEPKNEWVKNRA
;
A
#
# COMPACT_ATOMS: atom_id res chain seq x y z
N MET A 1 -7.18 19.25 -25.41
CA MET A 1 -7.03 18.55 -24.14
C MET A 1 -5.82 19.16 -23.46
N GLU A 2 -5.99 20.00 -22.42
CA GLU A 2 -4.87 20.60 -21.71
C GLU A 2 -4.05 19.50 -21.02
N PRO A 3 -2.72 19.55 -21.06
CA PRO A 3 -1.88 18.60 -20.32
C PRO A 3 -2.15 18.77 -18.83
N LYS A 4 -2.59 17.69 -18.17
CA LYS A 4 -2.80 17.67 -16.72
C LYS A 4 -1.47 18.07 -16.06
N LYS A 5 -1.48 19.13 -15.24
CA LYS A 5 -0.32 19.52 -14.43
C LYS A 5 0.15 18.31 -13.59
N PRO A 6 1.44 18.00 -13.59
CA PRO A 6 1.96 16.95 -12.75
C PRO A 6 1.69 17.31 -11.28
N LEU A 7 1.28 16.33 -10.48
CA LEU A 7 1.12 16.51 -9.03
C LEU A 7 2.51 16.79 -8.43
N THR A 8 2.61 17.87 -7.69
CA THR A 8 3.89 18.38 -7.20
C THR A 8 4.29 17.80 -5.85
N SER A 9 3.35 17.11 -5.15
CA SER A 9 3.64 16.54 -3.84
C SER A 9 2.85 15.25 -3.56
N TYR A 10 3.38 14.43 -2.63
CA TYR A 10 2.68 13.26 -2.07
C TYR A 10 1.32 13.64 -1.46
N THR A 11 1.25 14.81 -0.81
CA THR A 11 0.03 15.33 -0.18
C THR A 11 -1.07 15.55 -1.22
N ASP A 12 -0.73 16.02 -2.41
CA ASP A 12 -1.69 16.24 -3.49
C ASP A 12 -2.25 14.93 -4.04
N ALA A 13 -1.39 13.91 -4.16
CA ALA A 13 -1.80 12.57 -4.58
C ALA A 13 -2.73 11.94 -3.52
N ALA A 14 -2.35 11.98 -2.25
CA ALA A 14 -3.15 11.45 -1.15
C ALA A 14 -4.50 12.17 -1.01
N THR A 15 -4.54 13.50 -1.16
CA THR A 15 -5.77 14.29 -1.12
C THR A 15 -6.70 13.93 -2.28
N LYS A 16 -6.18 13.79 -3.49
CA LYS A 16 -6.98 13.36 -4.65
C LYS A 16 -7.53 11.96 -4.49
N LEU A 17 -6.72 11.03 -4.00
CA LEU A 17 -7.17 9.66 -3.72
C LEU A 17 -8.26 9.61 -2.64
N LYS A 18 -8.13 10.43 -1.59
CA LYS A 18 -9.16 10.58 -0.57
C LYS A 18 -10.48 11.10 -1.17
N THR A 19 -10.41 12.15 -1.98
CA THR A 19 -11.58 12.70 -2.68
C THR A 19 -12.24 11.68 -3.60
N VAL A 20 -11.46 10.88 -4.31
CA VAL A 20 -11.95 9.80 -5.18
C VAL A 20 -12.62 8.73 -4.33
N LYS A 21 -12.04 8.31 -3.20
CA LYS A 21 -12.65 7.35 -2.26
C LYS A 21 -13.98 7.85 -1.71
N GLU A 22 -14.03 9.07 -1.23
CA GLU A 22 -15.24 9.68 -0.67
C GLU A 22 -16.36 9.76 -1.72
N LYS A 23 -16.02 10.17 -2.94
CA LYS A 23 -16.97 10.22 -4.05
C LYS A 23 -17.46 8.83 -4.43
N TRP A 24 -16.58 7.83 -4.50
CA TRP A 24 -16.93 6.45 -4.80
C TRP A 24 -17.86 5.86 -3.74
N GLN A 25 -17.60 6.10 -2.46
CA GLN A 25 -18.50 5.66 -1.38
C GLN A 25 -19.89 6.29 -1.48
N HIS A 26 -19.99 7.50 -2.00
CA HIS A 26 -21.25 8.20 -2.18
C HIS A 26 -22.04 7.72 -3.42
N ASP A 27 -21.36 7.37 -4.50
CA ASP A 27 -21.94 7.08 -5.81
C ASP A 27 -21.93 5.59 -6.18
N GLN A 28 -21.96 4.67 -5.22
CA GLN A 28 -21.88 3.20 -5.44
C GLN A 28 -22.81 2.61 -6.53
N LYS A 29 -23.73 3.41 -7.07
CA LYS A 29 -24.67 3.00 -8.11
C LYS A 29 -24.36 3.53 -9.51
N ALA A 30 -23.42 4.41 -9.67
CA ALA A 30 -23.15 5.08 -10.95
C ALA A 30 -21.87 4.56 -11.59
N ASN A 31 -22.04 3.63 -12.52
CA ASN A 31 -21.09 3.38 -13.61
C ASN A 31 -19.67 2.94 -13.20
N GLU A 32 -19.51 1.70 -12.75
CA GLU A 32 -18.22 1.06 -12.39
C GLU A 32 -17.09 1.36 -13.39
N TRP A 33 -17.38 1.42 -14.67
CA TRP A 33 -16.41 1.67 -15.73
C TRP A 33 -15.74 3.06 -15.66
N ASN A 34 -16.49 4.10 -15.35
CA ASN A 34 -15.91 5.44 -15.22
C ASN A 34 -15.01 5.56 -14.00
N TRP A 35 -15.31 4.80 -12.95
CA TRP A 35 -14.48 4.73 -11.76
C TRP A 35 -13.17 4.01 -12.01
N ILE A 36 -13.20 2.85 -12.67
CA ILE A 36 -12.00 2.08 -13.05
C ILE A 36 -11.08 2.96 -13.89
N LYS A 37 -11.62 3.71 -14.86
CA LYS A 37 -10.82 4.63 -15.68
C LYS A 37 -10.19 5.75 -14.84
N THR A 38 -10.94 6.34 -13.91
CA THR A 38 -10.43 7.40 -13.02
C THR A 38 -9.34 6.85 -12.10
N PHE A 39 -9.52 5.68 -11.55
CA PHE A 39 -8.51 5.02 -10.73
C PHE A 39 -7.28 4.65 -11.54
N LYS A 40 -7.44 4.12 -12.74
CA LYS A 40 -6.32 3.80 -13.64
C LYS A 40 -5.49 5.04 -13.96
N ASP A 41 -6.12 6.16 -14.31
CA ASP A 41 -5.42 7.44 -14.55
C ASP A 41 -4.64 7.89 -13.31
N GLN A 42 -5.18 7.71 -12.10
CA GLN A 42 -4.51 8.04 -10.85
C GLN A 42 -3.37 7.07 -10.54
N MET A 43 -3.54 5.79 -10.85
CA MET A 43 -2.53 4.77 -10.68
C MET A 43 -1.34 4.99 -11.62
N ASP A 44 -1.58 5.22 -12.91
CA ASP A 44 -0.53 5.52 -13.89
C ASP A 44 0.27 6.74 -13.45
N PHE A 45 -0.42 7.73 -12.91
CA PHE A 45 0.18 8.90 -12.31
C PHE A 45 1.05 8.56 -11.09
N SER A 46 0.50 7.80 -10.12
CA SER A 46 1.21 7.44 -8.89
C SER A 46 2.34 6.45 -9.15
N LEU A 47 2.20 5.55 -10.13
CA LEU A 47 3.30 4.72 -10.59
C LEU A 47 4.44 5.57 -11.21
N GLY A 48 4.12 6.66 -11.88
CA GLY A 48 5.11 7.65 -12.32
C GLY A 48 5.77 8.38 -11.15
N PHE A 49 4.98 8.76 -10.14
CA PHE A 49 5.45 9.47 -8.95
C PHE A 49 6.26 8.57 -7.99
N ALA A 50 5.93 7.30 -7.91
CA ALA A 50 6.57 6.30 -7.06
C ALA A 50 8.02 6.01 -7.46
N THR A 51 8.46 6.42 -8.64
CA THR A 51 9.88 6.29 -9.05
C THR A 51 10.80 7.21 -8.27
N CYS A 52 10.26 8.16 -7.50
CA CYS A 52 11.04 9.03 -6.64
C CYS A 52 11.24 8.37 -5.28
N GLU A 53 12.46 7.90 -4.96
CA GLU A 53 12.81 7.27 -3.67
C GLU A 53 12.37 8.10 -2.43
N LYS A 54 12.21 9.41 -2.59
CA LYS A 54 11.76 10.31 -1.51
C LYS A 54 10.33 10.04 -1.03
N ASN A 55 9.51 9.40 -1.85
CA ASN A 55 8.08 9.20 -1.60
C ASN A 55 7.73 7.75 -1.28
N ALA A 56 8.57 6.80 -1.65
CA ALA A 56 8.39 5.37 -1.43
C ALA A 56 8.54 5.02 0.07
N TRP A 57 7.43 4.93 0.80
CA TRP A 57 7.50 4.71 2.25
C TRP A 57 8.24 3.42 2.64
N ILE A 58 7.92 2.29 2.02
CA ILE A 58 8.59 1.01 2.30
C ILE A 58 10.09 1.11 2.01
N ILE A 59 10.43 1.58 0.82
CA ILE A 59 11.83 1.71 0.39
C ILE A 59 12.56 2.69 1.30
N ARG A 60 11.99 3.85 1.56
CA ARG A 60 12.58 4.88 2.42
C ARG A 60 12.81 4.37 3.86
N THR A 61 11.88 3.56 4.39
CA THR A 61 12.04 2.99 5.73
C THR A 61 13.31 2.17 5.82
N LEU A 62 13.55 1.27 4.85
CA LEU A 62 14.76 0.45 4.84
C LEU A 62 16.02 1.25 4.51
N VAL A 63 15.95 2.26 3.66
CA VAL A 63 17.07 3.17 3.37
C VAL A 63 17.48 3.93 4.62
N ASN A 64 16.52 4.54 5.33
CA ASN A 64 16.78 5.32 6.53
C ASN A 64 17.37 4.46 7.67
N ARG A 65 17.01 3.19 7.74
CA ARG A 65 17.54 2.22 8.70
C ARG A 65 18.84 1.56 8.25
N LYS A 66 19.37 1.93 7.06
CA LYS A 66 20.53 1.29 6.43
C LYS A 66 20.33 -0.21 6.15
N GLU A 67 19.10 -0.62 5.96
CA GLU A 67 18.66 -2.01 5.76
C GLU A 67 18.23 -2.32 4.33
N ARG A 68 18.54 -1.44 3.36
CA ARG A 68 18.19 -1.61 1.94
C ARG A 68 18.68 -2.94 1.36
N PHE A 69 19.74 -3.50 1.92
CA PHE A 69 20.26 -4.81 1.49
C PHE A 69 19.23 -5.94 1.66
N LYS A 70 18.25 -5.82 2.55
CA LYS A 70 17.20 -6.81 2.76
C LYS A 70 16.37 -7.06 1.50
N PHE A 71 16.21 -6.06 0.63
CA PHE A 71 15.52 -6.29 -0.65
C PHE A 71 16.21 -7.29 -1.58
N LYS A 72 17.51 -7.57 -1.39
CA LYS A 72 18.25 -8.53 -2.24
C LYS A 72 17.83 -9.96 -1.99
N THR A 73 17.45 -10.29 -0.77
CA THR A 73 17.12 -11.65 -0.32
C THR A 73 15.65 -11.82 0.03
N CYS A 74 14.92 -10.74 0.20
CA CYS A 74 13.48 -10.74 0.51
C CYS A 74 12.68 -11.42 -0.59
N LYS A 75 11.81 -12.34 -0.20
CA LYS A 75 10.91 -13.06 -1.11
C LYS A 75 9.48 -12.53 -1.04
N ASN A 76 9.07 -12.14 0.15
CA ASN A 76 7.70 -11.68 0.39
C ASN A 76 7.68 -10.39 1.20
N ILE A 77 6.83 -9.45 0.80
CA ILE A 77 6.50 -8.26 1.59
C ILE A 77 5.00 -8.26 1.83
N VAL A 78 4.63 -8.16 3.10
CA VAL A 78 3.23 -8.00 3.52
C VAL A 78 3.02 -6.56 3.99
N LEU A 79 2.02 -5.88 3.45
CA LEU A 79 1.54 -4.58 3.90
C LEU A 79 0.18 -4.73 4.55
N VAL A 80 0.09 -4.56 5.87
CA VAL A 80 -1.18 -4.57 6.60
C VAL A 80 -1.76 -3.17 6.62
N GLY A 81 -3.06 -3.05 6.33
CA GLY A 81 -3.73 -1.78 6.10
C GLY A 81 -3.34 -1.20 4.73
N SER A 82 -3.46 -2.02 3.68
CA SER A 82 -3.06 -1.63 2.33
C SER A 82 -3.97 -0.55 1.72
N GLY A 83 -5.20 -0.43 2.23
CA GLY A 83 -6.21 0.49 1.72
C GLY A 83 -6.69 0.11 0.32
N PHE A 84 -7.52 0.96 -0.26
CA PHE A 84 -8.04 0.78 -1.61
C PHE A 84 -7.00 1.04 -2.72
N TYR A 85 -5.88 1.63 -2.37
CA TYR A 85 -4.78 1.93 -3.27
C TYR A 85 -3.44 1.56 -2.62
N PRO A 86 -2.92 0.34 -2.88
CA PRO A 86 -1.72 -0.18 -2.22
C PRO A 86 -0.43 0.47 -2.78
N TYR A 87 -0.38 1.77 -2.75
CA TYR A 87 0.66 2.64 -3.29
C TYR A 87 2.09 2.20 -2.89
N SER A 88 2.29 1.88 -1.61
CA SER A 88 3.62 1.50 -1.12
C SER A 88 4.12 0.18 -1.73
N LEU A 89 3.21 -0.70 -2.16
CA LEU A 89 3.58 -1.93 -2.85
C LEU A 89 3.98 -1.68 -4.30
N PHE A 90 3.37 -0.70 -4.97
CA PHE A 90 3.72 -0.36 -6.36
C PHE A 90 5.15 0.13 -6.49
N ASP A 91 5.68 0.85 -5.50
CA ASP A 91 7.07 1.27 -5.47
C ASP A 91 8.03 0.09 -5.49
N VAL A 92 7.72 -0.91 -4.68
CA VAL A 92 8.52 -2.14 -4.60
C VAL A 92 8.36 -2.97 -5.87
N TYR A 93 7.14 -3.10 -6.39
CA TYR A 93 6.85 -3.82 -7.63
C TYR A 93 7.72 -3.37 -8.79
N LYS A 94 7.89 -2.04 -8.94
CA LYS A 94 8.69 -1.47 -10.02
C LYS A 94 10.18 -1.68 -9.89
N GLN A 95 10.69 -1.75 -8.67
CA GLN A 95 12.12 -1.77 -8.44
C GLN A 95 12.69 -3.17 -8.18
N TYR A 96 11.85 -4.12 -7.77
CA TYR A 96 12.28 -5.44 -7.31
C TYR A 96 11.38 -6.54 -7.87
N GLU A 97 11.75 -7.08 -9.03
CA GLU A 97 10.93 -8.04 -9.78
C GLU A 97 10.76 -9.40 -9.10
N HIS A 98 11.67 -9.77 -8.20
CA HIS A 98 11.69 -11.07 -7.54
C HIS A 98 10.85 -11.14 -6.25
N ILE A 99 10.26 -10.02 -5.80
CA ILE A 99 9.53 -9.95 -4.54
C ILE A 99 8.03 -10.11 -4.78
N ASN A 100 7.40 -11.04 -4.06
CA ASN A 100 5.96 -11.15 -3.98
C ASN A 100 5.40 -10.12 -3.01
N LEU A 101 4.32 -9.46 -3.37
CA LEU A 101 3.75 -8.36 -2.63
C LEU A 101 2.32 -8.70 -2.22
N ILE A 102 2.04 -8.60 -0.92
CA ILE A 102 0.74 -8.95 -0.35
C ILE A 102 0.23 -7.74 0.42
N GLY A 103 -0.89 -7.19 -0.02
CA GLY A 103 -1.68 -6.23 0.75
C GLY A 103 -2.74 -6.94 1.55
N ILE A 104 -2.94 -6.55 2.81
CA ILE A 104 -4.03 -7.02 3.65
C ILE A 104 -4.86 -5.81 4.06
N ASP A 105 -6.17 -5.90 3.87
CA ASP A 105 -7.10 -4.92 4.41
C ASP A 105 -8.36 -5.61 4.94
N TYR A 106 -8.91 -5.09 6.03
CA TYR A 106 -10.13 -5.63 6.59
C TYR A 106 -11.41 -5.04 5.96
N ASP A 107 -11.27 -3.91 5.24
CA ASP A 107 -12.37 -3.30 4.47
C ASP A 107 -12.48 -3.99 3.10
N GLU A 108 -13.53 -4.80 2.95
CA GLU A 108 -13.81 -5.54 1.71
C GLU A 108 -13.92 -4.61 0.49
N ASN A 109 -14.45 -3.39 0.66
CA ASN A 109 -14.56 -2.43 -0.44
C ASN A 109 -13.19 -1.92 -0.87
N CYS A 110 -12.28 -1.69 0.08
CA CYS A 110 -10.90 -1.35 -0.22
C CYS A 110 -10.22 -2.45 -1.05
N VAL A 111 -10.42 -3.70 -0.66
CA VAL A 111 -9.86 -4.86 -1.38
C VAL A 111 -10.43 -4.98 -2.79
N LYS A 112 -11.75 -4.88 -2.96
CA LYS A 112 -12.40 -4.91 -4.28
C LYS A 112 -11.87 -3.83 -5.22
N ILE A 113 -11.72 -2.60 -4.74
CA ILE A 113 -11.17 -1.50 -5.53
C ILE A 113 -9.71 -1.78 -5.90
N SER A 114 -8.90 -2.21 -4.93
CA SER A 114 -7.51 -2.56 -5.18
C SER A 114 -7.39 -3.65 -6.24
N GLN A 115 -8.21 -4.69 -6.16
CA GLN A 115 -8.19 -5.78 -7.12
C GLN A 115 -8.54 -5.30 -8.52
N LEU A 116 -9.59 -4.49 -8.68
CA LEU A 116 -9.95 -3.90 -9.97
C LEU A 116 -8.82 -3.05 -10.57
N LEU A 117 -8.08 -2.33 -9.72
CA LEU A 117 -6.91 -1.54 -10.16
C LEU A 117 -5.78 -2.45 -10.64
N LEU A 118 -5.44 -3.50 -9.89
CA LEU A 118 -4.40 -4.44 -10.26
C LEU A 118 -4.72 -5.14 -11.59
N ASP A 119 -5.95 -5.59 -11.75
CA ASP A 119 -6.45 -6.25 -12.96
C ASP A 119 -6.40 -5.30 -14.17
N SER A 120 -6.84 -4.05 -13.99
CA SER A 120 -6.86 -3.05 -15.07
C SER A 120 -5.45 -2.65 -15.55
N ALA A 121 -4.46 -2.81 -14.69
CA ALA A 121 -3.06 -2.52 -14.96
C ALA A 121 -2.24 -3.73 -15.38
N ASN A 122 -2.80 -4.94 -15.35
CA ASN A 122 -2.10 -6.20 -15.59
C ASN A 122 -0.86 -6.38 -14.70
N ILE A 123 -0.97 -6.04 -13.41
CA ILE A 123 0.12 -6.16 -12.42
C ILE A 123 -0.23 -7.10 -11.26
N ASN A 124 -1.22 -7.96 -11.45
CA ASN A 124 -1.69 -8.94 -10.47
C ASN A 124 -0.83 -10.23 -10.42
N ASP A 125 0.21 -10.30 -11.19
CA ASP A 125 1.16 -11.43 -11.21
C ASP A 125 1.94 -11.56 -9.89
N ARG A 126 2.35 -10.43 -9.30
CA ARG A 126 3.17 -10.38 -8.09
C ARG A 126 2.56 -9.55 -6.95
N ILE A 127 1.49 -8.79 -7.20
CA ILE A 127 0.76 -8.06 -6.15
C ILE A 127 -0.59 -8.72 -5.94
N LYS A 128 -0.88 -9.09 -4.69
CA LYS A 128 -2.20 -9.59 -4.29
C LYS A 128 -2.73 -8.73 -3.15
N VAL A 129 -4.00 -8.38 -3.19
CA VAL A 129 -4.68 -7.74 -2.07
C VAL A 129 -5.74 -8.69 -1.53
N ILE A 130 -5.70 -8.94 -0.22
CA ILE A 130 -6.50 -9.95 0.45
C ILE A 130 -7.40 -9.28 1.48
N HIS A 131 -8.68 -9.60 1.45
CA HIS A 131 -9.61 -9.23 2.51
C HIS A 131 -9.35 -10.14 3.72
N ALA A 132 -8.72 -9.59 4.76
CA ALA A 132 -8.44 -10.32 5.98
C ALA A 132 -8.25 -9.38 7.17
N ASN A 133 -8.60 -9.91 8.35
CA ASN A 133 -8.23 -9.28 9.62
C ASN A 133 -6.75 -9.55 9.90
N GLY A 134 -5.96 -8.48 10.06
CA GLY A 134 -4.53 -8.60 10.32
C GLY A 134 -4.17 -9.36 11.60
N ILE A 135 -5.09 -9.45 12.60
CA ILE A 135 -4.87 -10.23 13.83
C ILE A 135 -5.03 -11.73 13.55
N GLU A 136 -5.92 -12.11 12.63
CA GLU A 136 -6.28 -13.50 12.35
C GLU A 136 -5.49 -14.08 11.17
N PHE A 137 -4.86 -13.21 10.38
CA PHE A 137 -4.10 -13.61 9.21
C PHE A 137 -2.95 -14.55 9.60
N ASP A 138 -2.74 -15.58 8.77
CA ASP A 138 -1.64 -16.52 8.96
C ASP A 138 -0.34 -15.97 8.38
N TYR A 139 0.57 -15.54 9.25
CA TYR A 139 1.91 -15.08 8.87
C TYR A 139 2.96 -16.21 8.90
N GLY A 140 2.57 -17.44 9.22
CA GLY A 140 3.49 -18.56 9.44
C GLY A 140 4.36 -18.95 8.24
N PHE A 141 3.96 -18.54 7.03
CA PHE A 141 4.74 -18.77 5.81
C PHE A 141 5.94 -17.80 5.63
N LEU A 142 6.01 -16.72 6.43
CA LEU A 142 7.06 -15.72 6.31
C LEU A 142 8.33 -16.14 7.04
N GLY A 143 9.45 -16.10 6.31
CA GLY A 143 10.79 -16.42 6.81
C GLY A 143 11.57 -15.23 7.35
N HIS A 144 12.83 -15.45 7.74
CA HIS A 144 13.72 -14.41 8.29
C HIS A 144 14.05 -13.27 7.31
N GLU A 145 13.94 -13.52 6.02
CA GLU A 145 14.25 -12.54 4.99
C GLU A 145 13.02 -11.75 4.54
N ASP A 146 11.82 -12.19 4.97
CA ASP A 146 10.57 -11.55 4.62
C ASP A 146 10.26 -10.33 5.51
N LEU A 147 9.44 -9.44 5.00
CA LEU A 147 9.19 -8.15 5.62
C LEU A 147 7.68 -7.93 5.81
N VAL A 148 7.30 -7.42 6.97
CA VAL A 148 5.93 -6.99 7.24
C VAL A 148 5.93 -5.51 7.57
N PHE A 149 5.06 -4.77 6.91
CA PHE A 149 4.87 -3.34 7.14
C PHE A 149 3.46 -3.10 7.67
N LEU A 150 3.37 -2.40 8.81
CA LEU A 150 2.10 -2.00 9.42
C LEU A 150 1.83 -0.54 9.10
N SER A 151 0.76 -0.24 8.39
CA SER A 151 0.37 1.11 8.00
C SER A 151 0.02 2.00 9.20
N VAL A 152 -0.05 3.32 8.98
CA VAL A 152 -0.26 4.29 10.05
C VAL A 152 -1.68 4.24 10.65
N ASP A 153 -2.67 4.00 9.82
CA ASP A 153 -4.09 4.11 10.20
C ASP A 153 -4.72 2.74 10.58
N ILE A 154 -3.90 1.80 11.08
CA ILE A 154 -4.40 0.48 11.52
C ILE A 154 -4.91 0.55 12.94
N GLU A 155 -6.15 0.13 13.15
CA GLU A 155 -6.67 -0.18 14.47
C GLU A 155 -5.95 -1.41 15.05
N LYS A 156 -5.82 -1.49 16.38
CA LYS A 156 -5.21 -2.63 17.10
C LYS A 156 -3.80 -3.01 16.61
N ARG A 157 -3.02 -2.02 16.20
CA ARG A 157 -1.68 -2.20 15.64
C ARG A 157 -0.77 -3.06 16.52
N ASN A 158 -0.84 -2.89 17.84
CA ASN A 158 0.00 -3.66 18.79
C ASN A 158 -0.39 -5.14 18.82
N GLU A 159 -1.68 -5.46 18.67
CA GLU A 159 -2.14 -6.85 18.61
C GLU A 159 -1.64 -7.52 17.33
N ILE A 160 -1.74 -6.81 16.19
CA ILE A 160 -1.23 -7.29 14.89
C ILE A 160 0.29 -7.48 14.96
N TYR A 161 1.03 -6.51 15.52
CA TYR A 161 2.47 -6.61 15.72
C TYR A 161 2.84 -7.87 16.52
N SER A 162 2.17 -8.07 17.67
CA SER A 162 2.38 -9.24 18.52
C SER A 162 2.07 -10.54 17.76
N ARG A 163 0.99 -10.58 16.98
CA ARG A 163 0.62 -11.73 16.17
C ARG A 163 1.72 -12.08 15.16
N VAL A 164 2.22 -11.09 14.40
CA VAL A 164 3.30 -11.31 13.42
C VAL A 164 4.54 -11.90 14.09
N ILE A 165 5.00 -11.32 15.21
CA ILE A 165 6.20 -11.80 15.90
C ILE A 165 6.02 -13.22 16.43
N GLN A 166 4.84 -13.56 16.93
CA GLN A 166 4.55 -14.89 17.51
C GLN A 166 4.47 -15.98 16.44
N THR A 167 4.02 -15.63 15.22
CA THR A 167 3.68 -16.64 14.21
C THR A 167 4.62 -16.65 13.00
N SER A 168 5.50 -15.67 12.87
CA SER A 168 6.44 -15.60 11.76
C SER A 168 7.87 -15.31 12.22
N LYS A 169 8.81 -15.39 11.28
CA LYS A 169 10.21 -14.99 11.46
C LYS A 169 10.56 -13.69 10.74
N ALA A 170 9.55 -13.02 10.18
CA ALA A 170 9.73 -11.81 9.38
C ALA A 170 10.17 -10.60 10.22
N SER A 171 10.87 -9.66 9.60
CA SER A 171 11.13 -8.35 10.20
C SER A 171 9.89 -7.47 10.08
N VAL A 172 9.49 -6.84 11.20
CA VAL A 172 8.29 -5.98 11.25
C VAL A 172 8.67 -4.51 11.31
N TYR A 173 8.05 -3.70 10.47
CA TYR A 173 8.21 -2.25 10.40
C TYR A 173 6.86 -1.57 10.63
N VAL A 174 6.85 -0.64 11.57
CA VAL A 174 5.65 0.14 11.89
C VAL A 174 5.79 1.52 11.27
N CYS A 175 4.76 1.95 10.54
CA CYS A 175 4.67 3.32 10.06
C CYS A 175 4.32 4.24 11.22
N GLU A 176 5.23 5.13 11.57
CA GLU A 176 4.94 6.19 12.53
C GLU A 176 4.45 7.43 11.78
N PRO A 177 3.33 8.03 12.22
CA PRO A 177 2.87 9.28 11.64
C PRO A 177 3.97 10.34 11.87
N LYS A 178 4.33 11.06 10.82
CA LYS A 178 5.16 12.25 11.02
C LYS A 178 4.38 13.22 11.90
N ASN A 179 5.04 13.87 12.87
CA ASN A 179 4.42 14.80 13.80
C ASN A 179 3.59 15.92 13.13
N GLU A 180 3.84 16.23 11.87
CA GLU A 180 3.07 17.18 11.06
C GLU A 180 1.65 16.69 10.73
N TRP A 181 1.39 15.36 10.73
CA TRP A 181 0.07 14.79 10.45
C TRP A 181 -0.83 14.77 11.67
N VAL A 182 -0.25 14.74 12.87
CA VAL A 182 -0.99 14.70 14.14
C VAL A 182 -1.54 16.10 14.48
N LYS A 183 -0.85 17.17 14.10
CA LYS A 183 -1.27 18.55 14.38
C LYS A 183 -2.54 19.00 13.66
N ASN A 184 -2.93 18.32 12.58
CA ASN A 184 -4.09 18.70 11.78
C ASN A 184 -5.34 17.86 12.05
N ARG A 185 -5.32 16.97 13.05
CA ARG A 185 -6.46 16.13 13.44
C ARG A 185 -6.95 16.39 14.88
N ALA A 186 -6.46 17.44 15.54
CA ALA A 186 -6.91 17.89 16.86
C ALA A 186 -7.95 19.00 16.73
#